data_a5583499cf2f1820bf69e3552b66f757
#
_entry.id   a5583499cf2f1820bf69e3552b66f757
#
_cell.length_a   1.000
_cell.length_b   1.000
_cell.length_c   1.000
_cell.angle_alpha   90.00
_cell.angle_beta   90.00
_cell.angle_gamma   90.00
#
_symmetry.space_group_name_H-M   'P 1'
#
loop_
_entity.id
_entity.type
_entity.pdbx_description
1 polymer ?
#
loop_
_entity_poly.entity_id
_entity_poly.type
_entity_poly.pdbx_seq_one_letter_code
_entity_poly.pdbx_strand_id
1 'polypeptide(L)'
;MSTSILIASVIPLCFLFLIAWLNFFETYRIKLILLALVWGAISVELSYLVDHPLRLIFGVQLISTRTAPFVEEIFKSLVLLYIVRRAHTTFFVDGAVYGFAAGIGFAIAENMLYLSRVDVDTGVVVGVVRAFVSSVMHGSTTAIVGMALAGFPMGGLNRHPLAGWVIGLNQP
;
A
#
# COMPACT_ATOMS: atom_id res chain seq x y z
N MET A 1 -20.16 -1.55 16.93
CA MET A 1 -18.92 -1.79 16.20
C MET A 1 -18.00 -2.50 17.15
N SER A 2 -17.50 -3.71 16.83
CA SER A 2 -16.72 -4.50 17.78
C SER A 2 -15.37 -3.83 18.06
N THR A 3 -14.86 -3.98 19.30
CA THR A 3 -13.54 -3.47 19.71
C THR A 3 -12.43 -3.94 18.77
N SER A 4 -12.57 -5.14 18.23
CA SER A 4 -11.64 -5.73 17.25
C SER A 4 -11.52 -4.92 15.97
N ILE A 5 -12.62 -4.38 15.44
CA ILE A 5 -12.63 -3.55 14.23
C ILE A 5 -11.94 -2.21 14.49
N LEU A 6 -12.15 -1.61 15.67
CA LEU A 6 -11.46 -0.38 16.05
C LEU A 6 -9.94 -0.61 16.12
N ILE A 7 -9.49 -1.66 16.79
CA ILE A 7 -8.09 -2.03 16.90
C ILE A 7 -7.48 -2.28 15.51
N ALA A 8 -8.20 -3.04 14.66
CA ALA A 8 -7.78 -3.37 13.31
C ALA A 8 -7.65 -2.15 12.39
N SER A 9 -8.32 -1.04 12.71
CA SER A 9 -8.19 0.22 11.97
C SER A 9 -7.14 1.15 12.56
N VAL A 10 -7.04 1.24 13.89
CA VAL A 10 -6.14 2.18 14.57
C VAL A 10 -4.68 1.78 14.42
N ILE A 11 -4.34 0.50 14.57
CA ILE A 11 -2.94 0.02 14.45
C ILE A 11 -2.34 0.37 13.08
N PRO A 12 -2.98 0.06 11.93
CA PRO A 12 -2.46 0.45 10.63
C PRO A 12 -2.25 1.96 10.47
N LEU A 13 -3.20 2.76 10.97
CA LEU A 13 -3.10 4.22 10.91
C LEU A 13 -1.93 4.76 11.76
N CYS A 14 -1.64 4.14 12.91
CA CYS A 14 -0.47 4.48 13.71
C CYS A 14 0.83 4.21 12.94
N PHE A 15 0.93 3.10 12.19
CA PHE A 15 2.07 2.82 11.33
C PHE A 15 2.22 3.85 10.22
N LEU A 16 1.12 4.22 9.56
CA LEU A 16 1.14 5.25 8.53
C LEU A 16 1.57 6.60 9.09
N PHE A 17 1.04 6.99 10.25
CA PHE A 17 1.42 8.21 10.95
C PHE A 17 2.91 8.19 11.32
N LEU A 18 3.42 7.08 11.86
CA LEU A 18 4.83 6.92 12.21
C LEU A 18 5.74 7.11 11.00
N ILE A 19 5.43 6.48 9.86
CA ILE A 19 6.24 6.59 8.64
C ILE A 19 6.15 8.01 8.06
N ALA A 20 4.97 8.61 8.05
CA ALA A 20 4.80 9.99 7.63
C ALA A 20 5.56 10.97 8.56
N TRP A 21 5.61 10.69 9.87
CA TRP A 21 6.33 11.52 10.85
C TRP A 21 7.85 11.36 10.74
N LEU A 22 8.36 10.16 10.48
CA LEU A 22 9.79 9.91 10.30
C LEU A 22 10.35 10.58 9.04
N ASN A 23 9.51 10.84 8.04
CA ASN A 23 9.87 11.57 6.82
C ASN A 23 9.79 13.10 6.97
N PHE A 24 10.29 13.65 8.07
CA PHE A 24 10.17 15.06 8.46
C PHE A 24 10.78 16.07 7.47
N PHE A 25 11.63 15.63 6.55
CA PHE A 25 12.38 16.48 5.64
C PHE A 25 11.85 16.52 4.20
N GLU A 26 10.80 15.75 3.90
CA GLU A 26 10.29 15.63 2.52
C GLU A 26 8.91 16.28 2.39
N THR A 27 8.74 17.04 1.31
CA THR A 27 7.50 17.78 1.00
C THR A 27 6.43 16.86 0.40
N TYR A 28 6.09 15.77 1.07
CA TYR A 28 4.98 14.93 0.60
C TYR A 28 3.65 15.65 0.70
N ARG A 29 2.83 15.45 -0.30
CA ARG A 29 1.50 16.06 -0.36
C ARG A 29 0.52 15.16 0.39
N ILE A 30 0.03 15.60 1.54
CA ILE A 30 -0.98 14.85 2.34
C ILE A 30 -2.17 14.39 1.50
N LYS A 31 -2.57 15.18 0.51
CA LYS A 31 -3.65 14.81 -0.43
C LYS A 31 -3.34 13.52 -1.21
N LEU A 32 -2.08 13.30 -1.56
CA LEU A 32 -1.66 12.08 -2.29
C LEU A 32 -1.58 10.87 -1.36
N ILE A 33 -1.21 11.07 -0.09
CA ILE A 33 -1.27 10.02 0.95
C ILE A 33 -2.72 9.58 1.14
N LEU A 34 -3.64 10.54 1.30
CA LEU A 34 -5.07 10.23 1.44
C LEU A 34 -5.63 9.56 0.19
N LEU A 35 -5.25 10.01 -1.00
CA LEU A 35 -5.63 9.35 -2.25
C LEU A 35 -5.15 7.91 -2.31
N ALA A 36 -3.87 7.67 -1.96
CA ALA A 36 -3.29 6.34 -1.94
C ALA A 36 -4.00 5.43 -0.91
N LEU A 37 -4.27 5.94 0.30
CA LEU A 37 -4.97 5.22 1.36
C LEU A 37 -6.39 4.80 0.91
N VAL A 38 -7.16 5.74 0.37
CA VAL A 38 -8.53 5.47 -0.11
C VAL A 38 -8.52 4.48 -1.26
N TRP A 39 -7.60 4.66 -2.21
CA TRP A 39 -7.46 3.73 -3.33
C TRP A 39 -7.09 2.32 -2.86
N GLY A 40 -6.17 2.21 -1.90
CA GLY A 40 -5.81 0.93 -1.29
C GLY A 40 -7.02 0.20 -0.72
N ALA A 41 -7.90 0.91 -0.01
CA ALA A 41 -9.15 0.34 0.49
C ALA A 41 -10.09 -0.12 -0.66
N ILE A 42 -10.22 0.66 -1.73
CA ILE A 42 -11.03 0.30 -2.91
C ILE A 42 -10.45 -0.92 -3.63
N SER A 43 -9.13 -1.06 -3.67
CA SER A 43 -8.46 -2.15 -4.38
C SER A 43 -8.77 -3.54 -3.79
N VAL A 44 -9.23 -3.64 -2.54
CA VAL A 44 -9.74 -4.90 -1.95
C VAL A 44 -10.93 -5.44 -2.74
N GLU A 45 -11.92 -4.59 -3.00
CA GLU A 45 -13.10 -4.98 -3.78
C GLU A 45 -12.75 -5.34 -5.23
N LEU A 46 -11.86 -4.57 -5.85
CA LEU A 46 -11.40 -4.85 -7.22
C LEU A 46 -10.68 -6.20 -7.30
N SER A 47 -9.81 -6.50 -6.34
CA SER A 47 -9.13 -7.80 -6.25
C SER A 47 -10.14 -8.93 -6.05
N TYR A 48 -11.11 -8.75 -5.16
CA TYR A 48 -12.14 -9.74 -4.91
C TYR A 48 -12.98 -10.04 -6.16
N LEU A 49 -13.33 -9.03 -6.95
CA LEU A 49 -14.07 -9.22 -8.21
C LEU A 49 -13.33 -10.10 -9.22
N VAL A 50 -11.99 -10.05 -9.22
CA VAL A 50 -11.16 -10.90 -10.10
C VAL A 50 -10.95 -12.28 -9.48
N ASP A 51 -10.62 -12.32 -8.19
CA ASP A 51 -10.27 -13.58 -7.53
C ASP A 51 -11.48 -14.52 -7.32
N HIS A 52 -12.65 -13.95 -7.10
CA HIS A 52 -13.84 -14.76 -6.80
C HIS A 52 -14.19 -15.74 -7.94
N PRO A 53 -14.32 -15.32 -9.21
CA PRO A 53 -14.58 -16.25 -10.30
C PRO A 53 -13.42 -17.22 -10.55
N LEU A 54 -12.17 -16.80 -10.36
CA LEU A 54 -11.01 -17.66 -10.50
C LEU A 54 -10.98 -18.78 -9.44
N ARG A 55 -11.40 -18.50 -8.21
CA ARG A 55 -11.53 -19.49 -7.14
C ARG A 55 -12.54 -20.58 -7.46
N LEU A 56 -13.63 -20.22 -8.16
CA LEU A 56 -14.65 -21.19 -8.58
C LEU A 56 -14.14 -22.15 -9.69
N ILE A 57 -13.24 -21.66 -10.55
CA ILE A 57 -12.71 -22.43 -11.69
C ILE A 57 -11.49 -23.26 -11.28
N PHE A 58 -10.53 -22.66 -10.56
CA PHE A 58 -9.22 -23.24 -10.29
C PHE A 58 -9.03 -23.72 -8.84
N GLY A 59 -10.04 -23.52 -7.99
CA GLY A 59 -10.01 -23.88 -6.57
C GLY A 59 -9.46 -22.79 -5.66
N VAL A 60 -10.04 -22.71 -4.46
CA VAL A 60 -9.75 -21.65 -3.47
C VAL A 60 -8.27 -21.65 -3.07
N GLN A 61 -7.70 -22.83 -2.79
CA GLN A 61 -6.33 -22.94 -2.29
C GLN A 61 -5.30 -22.37 -3.28
N LEU A 62 -5.41 -22.73 -4.56
CA LEU A 62 -4.47 -22.29 -5.59
C LEU A 62 -4.52 -20.78 -5.79
N ILE A 63 -5.73 -20.24 -5.90
CA ILE A 63 -5.90 -18.79 -6.14
C ILE A 63 -5.46 -17.98 -4.92
N SER A 64 -5.90 -18.34 -3.71
CA SER A 64 -5.57 -17.58 -2.49
C SER A 64 -4.09 -17.57 -2.16
N THR A 65 -3.34 -18.62 -2.50
CA THR A 65 -1.91 -18.70 -2.16
C THR A 65 -0.98 -18.19 -3.25
N ARG A 66 -1.40 -18.24 -4.51
CA ARG A 66 -0.50 -17.89 -5.63
C ARG A 66 -0.94 -16.67 -6.42
N THR A 67 -2.21 -16.61 -6.81
CA THR A 67 -2.70 -15.57 -7.73
C THR A 67 -3.16 -14.31 -7.02
N ALA A 68 -3.90 -14.45 -5.92
CA ALA A 68 -4.47 -13.33 -5.19
C ALA A 68 -3.41 -12.29 -4.76
N PRO A 69 -2.24 -12.65 -4.18
CA PRO A 69 -1.25 -11.65 -3.80
C PRO A 69 -0.76 -10.79 -4.97
N PHE A 70 -0.63 -11.36 -6.17
CA PHE A 70 -0.24 -10.61 -7.36
C PHE A 70 -1.35 -9.69 -7.86
N VAL A 71 -2.57 -10.19 -7.90
CA VAL A 71 -3.76 -9.41 -8.31
C VAL A 71 -3.95 -8.21 -7.38
N GLU A 72 -3.87 -8.43 -6.07
CA GLU A 72 -3.96 -7.39 -5.06
C GLU A 72 -2.87 -6.32 -5.24
N GLU A 73 -1.62 -6.74 -5.47
CA GLU A 73 -0.51 -5.82 -5.64
C GLU A 73 -0.62 -5.00 -6.93
N ILE A 74 -1.12 -5.61 -8.00
CA ILE A 74 -1.42 -4.88 -9.26
C ILE A 74 -2.45 -3.78 -9.01
N PHE A 75 -3.58 -4.08 -8.37
CA PHE A 75 -4.61 -3.07 -8.12
C PHE A 75 -4.14 -1.96 -7.18
N LYS A 76 -3.40 -2.28 -6.12
CA LYS A 76 -2.77 -1.28 -5.23
C LYS A 76 -1.80 -0.37 -5.99
N SER A 77 -1.04 -0.95 -6.92
CA SER A 77 -0.02 -0.22 -7.69
C SER A 77 -0.58 0.77 -8.71
N LEU A 78 -1.83 0.66 -9.14
CA LEU A 78 -2.41 1.57 -10.12
C LEU A 78 -2.40 3.03 -9.66
N VAL A 79 -2.69 3.29 -8.38
CA VAL A 79 -2.61 4.65 -7.84
C VAL A 79 -1.17 5.17 -7.81
N LEU A 80 -0.21 4.30 -7.52
CA LEU A 80 1.20 4.68 -7.50
C LEU A 80 1.68 5.08 -8.89
N LEU A 81 1.26 4.32 -9.91
CA LEU A 81 1.55 4.63 -11.29
C LEU A 81 0.98 6.00 -11.69
N TYR A 82 -0.24 6.32 -11.24
CA TYR A 82 -0.85 7.63 -11.44
C TYR A 82 -0.07 8.74 -10.71
N ILE A 83 0.28 8.54 -9.44
CA ILE A 83 1.01 9.52 -8.62
C ILE A 83 2.38 9.80 -9.21
N VAL A 84 3.16 8.77 -9.53
CA VAL A 84 4.50 8.91 -10.10
C VAL A 84 4.49 9.66 -11.43
N ARG A 85 3.49 9.42 -12.28
CA ARG A 85 3.36 10.11 -13.57
C ARG A 85 2.92 11.58 -13.45
N ARG A 86 2.13 11.92 -12.44
CA ARG A 86 1.49 13.25 -12.32
C ARG A 86 2.16 14.18 -11.32
N ALA A 87 2.67 13.65 -10.22
CA ALA A 87 3.10 14.45 -9.09
C ALA A 87 4.58 14.86 -9.12
N HIS A 88 5.35 14.50 -10.16
CA HIS A 88 6.80 14.73 -10.21
C HIS A 88 7.47 14.29 -8.89
N THR A 89 7.22 13.03 -8.49
CA THR A 89 7.91 12.44 -7.35
C THR A 89 9.40 12.52 -7.60
N THR A 90 10.10 13.27 -6.74
CA THR A 90 11.51 13.61 -6.96
C THR A 90 12.41 12.49 -6.44
N PHE A 91 11.92 11.73 -5.44
CA PHE A 91 12.71 10.71 -4.76
C PHE A 91 11.95 9.37 -4.67
N PHE A 92 12.72 8.28 -4.66
CA PHE A 92 12.18 6.93 -4.45
C PHE A 92 11.50 6.77 -3.08
N VAL A 93 11.90 7.59 -2.09
CA VAL A 93 11.29 7.63 -0.75
C VAL A 93 9.83 8.09 -0.81
N ASP A 94 9.49 9.05 -1.67
CA ASP A 94 8.10 9.48 -1.87
C ASP A 94 7.24 8.30 -2.35
N GLY A 95 7.79 7.52 -3.30
CA GLY A 95 7.13 6.30 -3.77
C GLY A 95 6.89 5.28 -2.67
N ALA A 96 7.84 5.13 -1.74
CA ALA A 96 7.69 4.27 -0.56
C ALA A 96 6.55 4.74 0.35
N VAL A 97 6.47 6.02 0.65
CA VAL A 97 5.42 6.59 1.53
C VAL A 97 4.03 6.42 0.92
N TYR A 98 3.87 6.75 -0.37
CA TYR A 98 2.58 6.57 -1.05
C TYR A 98 2.22 5.09 -1.20
N GLY A 99 3.21 4.23 -1.49
CA GLY A 99 3.04 2.79 -1.53
C GLY A 99 2.60 2.23 -0.18
N PHE A 100 3.28 2.63 0.89
CA PHE A 100 2.91 2.24 2.24
C PHE A 100 1.47 2.68 2.58
N ALA A 101 1.08 3.89 2.22
CA ALA A 101 -0.28 4.39 2.43
C ALA A 101 -1.33 3.55 1.68
N ALA A 102 -1.07 3.17 0.44
CA ALA A 102 -1.96 2.29 -0.32
C ALA A 102 -2.06 0.88 0.33
N GLY A 103 -0.93 0.31 0.76
CA GLY A 103 -0.89 -0.96 1.48
C GLY A 103 -1.66 -0.92 2.81
N ILE A 104 -1.55 0.17 3.57
CA ILE A 104 -2.31 0.39 4.81
C ILE A 104 -3.81 0.49 4.55
N GLY A 105 -4.22 1.23 3.52
CA GLY A 105 -5.62 1.34 3.11
C GLY A 105 -6.22 -0.04 2.79
N PHE A 106 -5.48 -0.85 2.04
CA PHE A 106 -5.84 -2.23 1.74
C PHE A 106 -5.98 -3.08 3.02
N ALA A 107 -4.97 -3.05 3.90
CA ALA A 107 -4.96 -3.80 5.14
C ALA A 107 -6.17 -3.47 6.04
N ILE A 108 -6.53 -2.20 6.17
CA ILE A 108 -7.70 -1.77 6.95
C ILE A 108 -8.98 -2.39 6.37
N ALA A 109 -9.22 -2.23 5.07
CA ALA A 109 -10.43 -2.72 4.42
C ALA A 109 -10.51 -4.26 4.48
N GLU A 110 -9.41 -4.95 4.20
CA GLU A 110 -9.34 -6.42 4.30
C GLU A 110 -9.61 -6.91 5.72
N ASN A 111 -9.02 -6.27 6.73
CA ASN A 111 -9.24 -6.62 8.13
C ASN A 111 -10.69 -6.37 8.56
N MET A 112 -11.32 -5.29 8.11
CA MET A 112 -12.73 -5.02 8.37
C MET A 112 -13.62 -6.10 7.78
N LEU A 113 -13.39 -6.51 6.52
CA LEU A 113 -14.13 -7.57 5.87
C LEU A 113 -13.93 -8.92 6.56
N TYR A 114 -12.72 -9.23 6.99
CA TYR A 114 -12.42 -10.47 7.69
C TYR A 114 -13.11 -10.51 9.07
N LEU A 115 -12.93 -9.48 9.89
CA LEU A 115 -13.45 -9.42 11.26
C LEU A 115 -14.98 -9.32 11.30
N SER A 116 -15.63 -8.84 10.23
CA SER A 116 -17.08 -8.88 10.13
C SER A 116 -17.67 -10.29 10.04
N ARG A 117 -16.83 -11.29 9.74
CA ARG A 117 -17.20 -12.71 9.54
C ARG A 117 -16.75 -13.63 10.68
N VAL A 118 -16.04 -13.12 11.68
CA VAL A 118 -15.49 -13.89 12.81
C VAL A 118 -16.27 -13.59 14.08
N ASP A 119 -16.51 -14.62 14.92
CA ASP A 119 -17.20 -14.48 16.21
C ASP A 119 -16.45 -13.59 17.19
N VAL A 120 -17.20 -12.86 18.03
CA VAL A 120 -16.71 -11.76 18.88
C VAL A 120 -15.67 -12.25 19.90
N ASP A 121 -15.77 -13.46 20.44
CA ASP A 121 -14.90 -13.94 21.53
C ASP A 121 -13.46 -14.23 21.09
N THR A 122 -13.28 -14.64 19.83
CA THR A 122 -11.95 -14.85 19.22
C THR A 122 -11.40 -13.56 18.56
N GLY A 123 -12.28 -12.57 18.37
CA GLY A 123 -12.03 -11.44 17.49
C GLY A 123 -10.97 -10.46 17.97
N VAL A 124 -10.75 -10.24 19.28
CA VAL A 124 -9.81 -9.23 19.75
C VAL A 124 -8.36 -9.63 19.49
N VAL A 125 -7.97 -10.83 19.88
CA VAL A 125 -6.60 -11.34 19.68
C VAL A 125 -6.30 -11.46 18.17
N VAL A 126 -7.23 -12.07 17.43
CA VAL A 126 -7.10 -12.20 15.98
C VAL A 126 -7.05 -10.80 15.33
N GLY A 127 -7.86 -9.85 15.80
CA GLY A 127 -7.86 -8.47 15.31
C GLY A 127 -6.52 -7.77 15.51
N VAL A 128 -5.90 -7.89 16.69
CA VAL A 128 -4.58 -7.30 16.99
C VAL A 128 -3.50 -7.94 16.11
N VAL A 129 -3.43 -9.27 16.06
CA VAL A 129 -2.41 -9.98 15.27
C VAL A 129 -2.55 -9.66 13.80
N ARG A 130 -3.76 -9.70 13.25
CA ARG A 130 -4.01 -9.34 11.84
C ARG A 130 -3.70 -7.89 11.56
N ALA A 131 -4.12 -6.97 12.43
CA ALA A 131 -3.84 -5.54 12.25
C ALA A 131 -2.35 -5.27 12.13
N PHE A 132 -1.54 -5.92 12.96
CA PHE A 132 -0.10 -5.78 12.92
C PHE A 132 0.51 -6.46 11.67
N VAL A 133 0.27 -7.76 11.50
CA VAL A 133 0.88 -8.57 10.43
C VAL A 133 0.44 -8.09 9.05
N SER A 134 -0.87 -7.87 8.84
CA SER A 134 -1.41 -7.40 7.57
C SER A 134 -0.88 -6.00 7.20
N SER A 135 -0.79 -5.08 8.20
CA SER A 135 -0.25 -3.74 7.96
C SER A 135 1.20 -3.76 7.53
N VAL A 136 2.05 -4.53 8.23
CA VAL A 136 3.46 -4.64 7.88
C VAL A 136 3.63 -5.31 6.52
N MET A 137 2.89 -6.37 6.25
CA MET A 137 2.98 -7.10 5.00
C MET A 137 2.53 -6.25 3.80
N HIS A 138 1.27 -5.75 3.80
CA HIS A 138 0.76 -4.96 2.68
C HIS A 138 1.45 -3.60 2.56
N GLY A 139 1.74 -2.95 3.70
CA GLY A 139 2.47 -1.69 3.71
C GLY A 139 3.85 -1.82 3.09
N SER A 140 4.66 -2.79 3.52
CA SER A 140 6.03 -2.96 3.05
C SER A 140 6.10 -3.44 1.60
N THR A 141 5.27 -4.41 1.19
CA THR A 141 5.27 -4.89 -0.21
C THR A 141 4.91 -3.78 -1.18
N THR A 142 3.82 -3.04 -0.91
CA THR A 142 3.41 -1.94 -1.78
C THR A 142 4.38 -0.74 -1.72
N ALA A 143 5.07 -0.51 -0.58
CA ALA A 143 6.13 0.47 -0.49
C ALA A 143 7.32 0.12 -1.41
N ILE A 144 7.73 -1.15 -1.45
CA ILE A 144 8.78 -1.62 -2.37
C ILE A 144 8.38 -1.39 -3.83
N VAL A 145 7.14 -1.70 -4.19
CA VAL A 145 6.62 -1.43 -5.55
C VAL A 145 6.62 0.08 -5.83
N GLY A 146 6.21 0.90 -4.86
CA GLY A 146 6.24 2.36 -4.97
C GLY A 146 7.64 2.92 -5.20
N MET A 147 8.64 2.42 -4.47
CA MET A 147 10.05 2.77 -4.68
C MET A 147 10.53 2.38 -6.08
N ALA A 148 10.20 1.18 -6.52
CA ALA A 148 10.57 0.70 -7.84
C ALA A 148 9.97 1.59 -8.95
N LEU A 149 8.67 1.90 -8.86
CA LEU A 149 7.99 2.77 -9.84
C LEU A 149 8.55 4.19 -9.85
N ALA A 150 8.90 4.76 -8.68
CA ALA A 150 9.50 6.09 -8.59
C ALA A 150 10.96 6.13 -9.07
N GLY A 151 11.70 5.03 -8.91
CA GLY A 151 13.08 4.88 -9.37
C GLY A 151 13.22 4.61 -10.87
N PHE A 152 12.20 4.08 -11.53
CA PHE A 152 12.22 3.88 -12.98
C PHE A 152 11.90 5.19 -13.70
N PRO A 153 12.77 5.68 -14.60
CA PRO A 153 12.49 6.86 -15.40
C PRO A 153 11.37 6.55 -16.41
N MET A 154 10.13 6.79 -16.02
CA MET A 154 8.95 6.58 -16.86
C MET A 154 8.71 7.72 -17.86
N GLY A 155 9.72 8.47 -18.21
CA GLY A 155 9.61 9.58 -19.15
C GLY A 155 10.93 9.99 -19.76
N GLY A 156 11.14 9.60 -21.00
CA GLY A 156 12.11 10.14 -21.94
C GLY A 156 13.59 10.02 -21.55
N LEU A 157 14.41 9.64 -22.50
CA LEU A 157 15.86 9.41 -22.49
C LEU A 157 16.78 10.45 -21.81
N ASN A 158 16.27 11.45 -21.10
CA ASN A 158 17.06 12.58 -20.57
C ASN A 158 17.14 12.67 -19.06
N ARG A 159 16.72 11.68 -18.29
CA ARG A 159 16.97 11.67 -16.84
C ARG A 159 17.76 10.42 -16.46
N HIS A 160 19.08 10.49 -16.68
CA HIS A 160 20.00 9.52 -16.08
C HIS A 160 19.90 9.66 -14.54
N PRO A 161 19.59 8.57 -13.80
CA PRO A 161 19.55 8.61 -12.32
C PRO A 161 20.91 9.01 -11.72
N LEU A 162 22.01 8.83 -12.45
CA LEU A 162 23.36 9.25 -12.05
C LEU A 162 23.61 10.76 -12.25
N ALA A 163 22.87 11.43 -13.11
CA ALA A 163 23.06 12.88 -13.33
C ALA A 163 22.64 13.73 -12.11
N GLY A 164 21.64 13.31 -11.36
CA GLY A 164 21.21 13.98 -10.12
C GLY A 164 22.28 13.95 -9.03
N TRP A 165 23.06 12.89 -8.93
CA TRP A 165 24.16 12.76 -7.97
C TRP A 165 25.37 13.64 -8.35
N VAL A 166 25.67 13.74 -9.64
CA VAL A 166 26.80 14.52 -10.15
C VAL A 166 26.50 16.03 -10.10
N ILE A 167 25.26 16.44 -10.36
CA ILE A 167 24.86 17.87 -10.33
C ILE A 167 24.74 18.39 -8.90
N GLY A 168 24.37 17.56 -7.92
CA GLY A 168 24.29 17.92 -6.50
C GLY A 168 25.64 18.22 -5.85
N LEU A 169 26.75 17.79 -6.46
CA LEU A 169 28.10 18.04 -5.96
C LEU A 169 28.72 19.33 -6.48
N ASN A 170 28.05 20.08 -7.35
CA ASN A 170 28.59 21.25 -8.02
C ASN A 170 27.77 22.54 -7.83
N GLN A 171 27.06 22.67 -6.72
CA GLN A 171 26.46 23.98 -6.31
C GLN A 171 27.36 24.58 -5.24
N PRO A 172 27.84 25.87 -5.45
CA PRO A 172 28.67 26.61 -4.52
C PRO A 172 27.92 26.96 -3.23
#